data_874aab57252611a2778a948ace3f4972
#
_entry.id   874aab57252611a2778a948ace3f4972
#
_cell.length_a   1.000
_cell.length_b   1.000
_cell.length_c   1.000
_cell.angle_alpha   90.00
_cell.angle_beta   90.00
_cell.angle_gamma   90.00
#
_symmetry.space_group_name_H-M   'P 1'
#
loop_
_entity.id
_entity.type
_entity.pdbx_description
1 polymer ?
#
loop_
_entity_poly.entity_id
_entity_poly.type
_entity_poly.pdbx_seq_one_letter_code
_entity_poly.pdbx_strand_id
1 'polypeptide(L)'
;MLFKVLSAAVYGIDANLIDVEVDYSGVVAEKDVFHTVGLPDAAVRESRDRVRAAIKNSGYLIPPTFITINLAPADLKKEGSGFDLPIAVGILGAYGALRVDDLSQFLVVGELGLDGSLRPIPGMLPVAILAREKNIPNLILPTANAAEAAVVEGVNVYPVSSLTDVLDLLNTSVVGVIQREPYRVNTQELLGELQHFSVDFCDVRGQQTAKRALEVAAAGSHNILMIGPPGSGKTMLAKRLPSILAPLTFEEALETTKIHSVAGVLDAAAGLVTQRPFRSPHHTISDAGLIGGGIVPRPGEVSLAHNGLLFLDELPEFPRNVLEVMRQPLEDHTVTIARASMSLSFPARFMLAAAMNPCPCGYFNDKSRECMCTPPMIQRYVAKISGPLLDRIDIHIEVPAVQYKELRGGAAAEGSAQIRDRVMSAREHQRKRFKKAGEKIYANAQMTTRQIRTHCELGADSERLLERAMQQQGLTARAHDRILKVARTIADLEGAEHLTVAHLAEAIQYRTLDRSYWA
;
A
#
# COMPACT_ATOMS: atom_id res chain seq x y z
N MET A 1 -36.01 12.72 23.64
CA MET A 1 -36.30 11.60 22.70
C MET A 1 -34.97 11.04 22.26
N LEU A 2 -34.76 9.75 22.42
CA LEU A 2 -33.50 9.08 22.00
C LEU A 2 -33.61 8.62 20.54
N PHE A 3 -32.58 8.92 19.74
CA PHE A 3 -32.46 8.48 18.36
C PHE A 3 -31.07 7.90 18.13
N LYS A 4 -30.98 6.80 17.38
CA LYS A 4 -29.74 6.07 17.14
C LYS A 4 -29.40 6.04 15.65
N VAL A 5 -28.13 6.34 15.33
CA VAL A 5 -27.56 6.28 13.98
C VAL A 5 -26.30 5.42 14.01
N LEU A 6 -26.15 4.49 13.05
CA LEU A 6 -24.92 3.72 12.91
C LEU A 6 -23.89 4.52 12.10
N SER A 7 -22.67 4.55 12.59
CA SER A 7 -21.51 5.17 11.93
C SER A 7 -20.28 4.27 12.06
N ALA A 8 -19.13 4.72 11.59
CA ALA A 8 -17.88 3.97 11.69
C ALA A 8 -16.68 4.88 12.01
N ALA A 9 -15.73 4.32 12.75
CA ALA A 9 -14.42 4.91 12.99
C ALA A 9 -13.33 4.04 12.32
N VAL A 10 -12.44 4.67 11.57
CA VAL A 10 -11.29 3.98 10.97
C VAL A 10 -10.14 3.91 11.97
N TYR A 11 -9.59 2.71 12.17
CA TYR A 11 -8.50 2.43 13.09
C TYR A 11 -7.41 1.62 12.37
N GLY A 12 -6.26 2.21 12.17
CA GLY A 12 -5.24 1.60 11.30
C GLY A 12 -5.76 1.48 9.88
N ILE A 13 -5.93 0.27 9.38
CA ILE A 13 -6.50 -0.01 8.05
C ILE A 13 -7.92 -0.60 8.14
N ASP A 14 -8.46 -0.78 9.31
CA ASP A 14 -9.77 -1.37 9.55
C ASP A 14 -10.75 -0.33 10.09
N ALA A 15 -12.05 -0.60 9.94
CA ALA A 15 -13.11 0.22 10.49
C ALA A 15 -13.82 -0.51 11.64
N ASN A 16 -14.33 0.26 12.60
CA ASN A 16 -15.11 -0.25 13.72
C ASN A 16 -16.47 0.43 13.73
N LEU A 17 -17.52 -0.32 14.04
CA LEU A 17 -18.87 0.18 14.14
C LEU A 17 -19.01 1.11 15.36
N ILE A 18 -19.64 2.24 15.17
CA ILE A 18 -19.90 3.25 16.21
C ILE A 18 -21.39 3.54 16.22
N ASP A 19 -21.99 3.38 17.39
CA ASP A 19 -23.35 3.82 17.68
C ASP A 19 -23.33 5.31 18.06
N VAL A 20 -24.00 6.13 17.29
CA VAL A 20 -24.22 7.54 17.57
C VAL A 20 -25.63 7.68 18.16
N GLU A 21 -25.69 7.82 19.48
CA GLU A 21 -26.93 7.95 20.23
C GLU A 21 -27.14 9.42 20.58
N VAL A 22 -28.27 9.97 20.17
CA VAL A 22 -28.60 11.38 20.44
C VAL A 22 -29.86 11.45 21.31
N ASP A 23 -29.72 12.01 22.51
CA ASP A 23 -30.83 12.31 23.36
C ASP A 23 -31.15 13.80 23.31
N TYR A 24 -32.35 14.10 22.84
CA TYR A 24 -32.92 15.45 22.73
C TYR A 24 -33.97 15.66 23.84
N SER A 25 -33.70 16.58 24.79
CA SER A 25 -34.56 16.76 25.96
C SER A 25 -35.95 17.35 25.64
N GLY A 26 -36.05 18.11 24.54
CA GLY A 26 -37.27 18.85 24.20
C GLY A 26 -37.57 20.07 25.10
N VAL A 27 -36.76 20.29 26.12
CA VAL A 27 -36.92 21.43 27.04
C VAL A 27 -36.15 22.62 26.48
N VAL A 28 -36.83 23.76 26.30
CA VAL A 28 -36.19 24.98 25.82
C VAL A 28 -35.24 25.52 26.91
N ALA A 29 -34.00 25.76 26.53
CA ALA A 29 -32.95 26.32 27.38
C ALA A 29 -32.66 27.77 26.98
N GLU A 30 -32.04 28.54 27.87
CA GLU A 30 -31.57 29.90 27.52
C GLU A 30 -30.45 29.88 26.48
N LYS A 31 -29.63 28.82 26.50
CA LYS A 31 -28.55 28.56 25.55
C LYS A 31 -28.50 27.07 25.24
N ASP A 32 -28.01 26.74 24.04
CA ASP A 32 -27.75 25.34 23.69
C ASP A 32 -26.67 24.72 24.59
N VAL A 33 -26.97 23.54 25.09
CA VAL A 33 -26.05 22.73 25.89
C VAL A 33 -25.83 21.43 25.16
N PHE A 34 -24.64 21.28 24.57
CA PHE A 34 -24.19 20.05 23.92
C PHE A 34 -23.21 19.31 24.82
N HIS A 35 -23.55 18.08 25.17
CA HIS A 35 -22.66 17.17 25.85
C HIS A 35 -22.30 16.00 24.93
N THR A 36 -20.99 15.83 24.61
CA THR A 36 -20.51 14.68 23.85
C THR A 36 -19.68 13.77 24.75
N VAL A 37 -20.09 12.50 24.85
CA VAL A 37 -19.44 11.47 25.63
C VAL A 37 -18.95 10.32 24.73
N GLY A 38 -18.07 9.43 25.21
CA GLY A 38 -17.55 8.31 24.43
C GLY A 38 -16.17 8.55 23.82
N LEU A 39 -15.26 9.22 24.55
CA LEU A 39 -13.87 9.52 24.15
C LEU A 39 -13.73 10.27 22.81
N PRO A 40 -14.46 11.39 22.61
CA PRO A 40 -14.28 12.22 21.42
C PRO A 40 -12.94 12.94 21.46
N ASP A 41 -12.25 13.04 20.30
CA ASP A 41 -11.08 13.89 20.12
C ASP A 41 -11.47 15.39 20.04
N ALA A 42 -10.49 16.27 19.79
CA ALA A 42 -10.74 17.70 19.63
C ALA A 42 -11.63 17.99 18.42
N ALA A 43 -11.40 17.30 17.28
CA ALA A 43 -12.17 17.51 16.05
C ALA A 43 -13.66 17.14 16.22
N VAL A 44 -13.94 16.04 16.93
CA VAL A 44 -15.31 15.62 17.26
C VAL A 44 -15.97 16.59 18.25
N ARG A 45 -15.21 17.21 19.17
CA ARG A 45 -15.77 18.23 20.06
C ARG A 45 -16.10 19.54 19.33
N GLU A 46 -15.27 19.91 18.35
CA GLU A 46 -15.48 21.08 17.49
C GLU A 46 -16.64 20.87 16.49
N SER A 47 -17.04 19.61 16.23
CA SER A 47 -18.14 19.30 15.32
C SER A 47 -19.45 19.96 15.71
N ARG A 48 -19.65 20.27 17.02
CA ARG A 48 -20.85 20.92 17.53
C ARG A 48 -21.22 22.17 16.73
N ASP A 49 -20.26 23.05 16.53
CA ASP A 49 -20.52 24.35 15.89
C ASP A 49 -20.75 24.18 14.38
N ARG A 50 -20.04 23.21 13.72
CA ARG A 50 -20.29 22.87 12.33
C ARG A 50 -21.64 22.23 12.11
N VAL A 51 -22.00 21.24 12.91
CA VAL A 51 -23.30 20.53 12.84
C VAL A 51 -24.46 21.51 13.04
N ARG A 52 -24.34 22.37 14.03
CA ARG A 52 -25.38 23.37 14.28
C ARG A 52 -25.56 24.35 13.12
N ALA A 53 -24.46 24.90 12.59
CA ALA A 53 -24.50 25.79 11.43
C ALA A 53 -25.09 25.09 10.20
N ALA A 54 -24.65 23.84 9.93
CA ALA A 54 -25.14 23.02 8.82
C ALA A 54 -26.65 22.77 8.92
N ILE A 55 -27.16 22.36 10.09
CA ILE A 55 -28.60 22.15 10.33
C ILE A 55 -29.39 23.45 10.08
N LYS A 56 -28.92 24.57 10.64
CA LYS A 56 -29.58 25.87 10.44
C LYS A 56 -29.59 26.30 8.99
N ASN A 57 -28.46 26.18 8.30
CA ASN A 57 -28.31 26.58 6.89
C ASN A 57 -29.02 25.63 5.92
N SER A 58 -29.35 24.43 6.38
CA SER A 58 -30.21 23.45 5.65
C SER A 58 -31.72 23.71 5.90
N GLY A 59 -32.08 24.79 6.57
CA GLY A 59 -33.49 25.23 6.75
C GLY A 59 -34.18 24.68 8.01
N TYR A 60 -33.47 24.02 8.91
CA TYR A 60 -34.02 23.46 10.13
C TYR A 60 -33.69 24.37 11.34
N LEU A 61 -34.71 24.95 11.93
CA LEU A 61 -34.57 25.83 13.12
C LEU A 61 -34.86 25.02 14.39
N ILE A 62 -33.82 24.52 15.03
CA ILE A 62 -33.92 23.83 16.31
C ILE A 62 -33.80 24.88 17.43
N PRO A 63 -34.78 24.98 18.33
CA PRO A 63 -34.68 25.90 19.48
C PRO A 63 -33.55 25.49 20.43
N PRO A 64 -32.97 26.42 21.18
CA PRO A 64 -31.95 26.08 22.18
C PRO A 64 -32.48 25.05 23.19
N THR A 65 -31.67 23.96 23.34
CA THR A 65 -32.09 22.82 24.17
C THR A 65 -30.86 22.06 24.71
N PHE A 66 -31.11 21.07 25.56
CA PHE A 66 -30.10 20.13 26.02
C PHE A 66 -30.02 18.95 25.05
N ILE A 67 -28.84 18.74 24.48
CA ILE A 67 -28.55 17.60 23.57
C ILE A 67 -27.37 16.82 24.16
N THR A 68 -27.58 15.54 24.40
CA THR A 68 -26.51 14.62 24.79
C THR A 68 -26.22 13.66 23.64
N ILE A 69 -24.96 13.60 23.24
CA ILE A 69 -24.47 12.73 22.17
C ILE A 69 -23.55 11.70 22.80
N ASN A 70 -23.89 10.43 22.69
CA ASN A 70 -23.04 9.32 23.13
C ASN A 70 -22.48 8.58 21.90
N LEU A 71 -21.16 8.43 21.84
CA LEU A 71 -20.46 7.68 20.81
C LEU A 71 -19.98 6.36 21.40
N ALA A 72 -20.74 5.30 21.20
CA ALA A 72 -20.45 3.96 21.75
C ALA A 72 -19.75 3.07 20.72
N PRO A 73 -18.82 2.16 21.15
CA PRO A 73 -18.41 1.90 22.53
C PRO A 73 -17.39 2.92 23.05
N ALA A 74 -17.36 3.12 24.38
CA ALA A 74 -16.54 4.15 25.01
C ALA A 74 -15.03 3.84 25.08
N ASP A 75 -14.63 2.60 24.84
CA ASP A 75 -13.23 2.15 24.84
C ASP A 75 -12.46 2.50 23.56
N LEU A 76 -13.18 2.78 22.47
CA LEU A 76 -12.59 3.23 21.21
C LEU A 76 -12.53 4.76 21.16
N LYS A 77 -11.36 5.30 20.81
CA LYS A 77 -11.18 6.73 20.58
C LYS A 77 -11.81 7.12 19.24
N LYS A 78 -12.65 8.16 19.21
CA LYS A 78 -13.29 8.66 17.99
C LYS A 78 -12.51 9.87 17.50
N GLU A 79 -12.00 9.75 16.28
CA GLU A 79 -11.12 10.76 15.67
C GLU A 79 -11.69 11.24 14.34
N GLY A 80 -11.48 12.53 14.06
CA GLY A 80 -11.83 13.15 12.80
C GLY A 80 -13.26 13.68 12.70
N SER A 81 -13.55 14.28 11.54
CA SER A 81 -14.80 14.99 11.25
C SER A 81 -15.91 14.12 10.64
N GLY A 82 -15.64 12.83 10.40
CA GLY A 82 -16.59 11.91 9.76
C GLY A 82 -17.89 11.66 10.54
N PHE A 83 -17.94 12.08 11.80
CA PHE A 83 -19.12 11.98 12.67
C PHE A 83 -20.08 13.15 12.55
N ASP A 84 -19.73 14.24 11.84
CA ASP A 84 -20.59 15.42 11.72
C ASP A 84 -21.96 15.04 11.14
N LEU A 85 -21.97 14.28 10.05
CA LEU A 85 -23.21 13.86 9.39
C LEU A 85 -24.07 12.94 10.26
N PRO A 86 -23.59 11.84 10.84
CA PRO A 86 -24.42 10.97 11.68
C PRO A 86 -24.91 11.70 12.94
N ILE A 87 -24.16 12.65 13.51
CA ILE A 87 -24.62 13.49 14.62
C ILE A 87 -25.76 14.39 14.16
N ALA A 88 -25.64 15.06 13.00
CA ALA A 88 -26.69 15.93 12.46
C ALA A 88 -27.98 15.15 12.18
N VAL A 89 -27.86 13.97 11.56
CA VAL A 89 -28.98 13.05 11.28
C VAL A 89 -29.63 12.60 12.59
N GLY A 90 -28.82 12.25 13.60
CA GLY A 90 -29.32 11.88 14.93
C GLY A 90 -30.10 13.00 15.64
N ILE A 91 -29.59 14.23 15.56
CA ILE A 91 -30.29 15.41 16.15
C ILE A 91 -31.61 15.65 15.42
N LEU A 92 -31.61 15.61 14.09
CA LEU A 92 -32.82 15.84 13.29
C LEU A 92 -33.84 14.71 13.45
N GLY A 93 -33.38 13.47 13.62
CA GLY A 93 -34.23 12.34 13.97
C GLY A 93 -34.88 12.49 15.35
N ALA A 94 -34.09 12.83 16.37
CA ALA A 94 -34.58 13.07 17.72
C ALA A 94 -35.50 14.30 17.80
N TYR A 95 -35.31 15.28 16.92
CA TYR A 95 -36.20 16.47 16.78
C TYR A 95 -37.51 16.12 16.05
N GLY A 96 -37.61 15.00 15.36
CA GLY A 96 -38.80 14.58 14.59
C GLY A 96 -38.83 15.07 13.14
N ALA A 97 -37.69 15.46 12.57
CA ALA A 97 -37.59 15.87 11.17
C ALA A 97 -37.50 14.67 10.21
N LEU A 98 -37.17 13.49 10.72
CA LEU A 98 -37.15 12.23 9.96
C LEU A 98 -38.48 11.46 10.13
N ARG A 99 -38.92 10.84 9.03
CA ARG A 99 -40.11 9.95 9.01
C ARG A 99 -39.78 8.49 9.33
N VAL A 100 -38.47 8.18 9.45
CA VAL A 100 -37.94 6.84 9.72
C VAL A 100 -37.52 6.79 11.19
N ASP A 101 -38.05 5.84 11.94
CA ASP A 101 -37.78 5.67 13.37
C ASP A 101 -36.55 4.78 13.64
N ASP A 102 -36.16 3.94 12.68
CA ASP A 102 -35.03 3.00 12.79
C ASP A 102 -34.06 3.11 11.60
N LEU A 103 -32.80 3.41 11.89
CA LEU A 103 -31.70 3.46 10.93
C LEU A 103 -30.71 2.30 11.08
N SER A 104 -31.11 1.18 11.68
CA SER A 104 -30.24 -0.01 11.86
C SER A 104 -29.75 -0.63 10.55
N GLN A 105 -30.44 -0.37 9.44
CA GLN A 105 -30.07 -0.81 8.09
C GLN A 105 -29.17 0.19 7.33
N PHE A 106 -28.77 1.29 7.98
CA PHE A 106 -28.03 2.38 7.36
C PHE A 106 -26.76 2.69 8.14
N LEU A 107 -25.61 2.66 7.46
CA LEU A 107 -24.36 3.17 7.96
C LEU A 107 -24.16 4.58 7.37
N VAL A 108 -24.00 5.58 8.22
CA VAL A 108 -23.95 6.99 7.81
C VAL A 108 -22.61 7.58 8.22
N VAL A 109 -21.89 8.18 7.26
CA VAL A 109 -20.59 8.81 7.50
C VAL A 109 -20.41 10.05 6.63
N GLY A 110 -19.79 11.10 7.16
CA GLY A 110 -19.53 12.32 6.38
C GLY A 110 -19.12 13.52 7.24
N GLU A 111 -18.26 14.37 6.67
CA GLU A 111 -17.92 15.68 7.23
C GLU A 111 -18.89 16.73 6.67
N LEU A 112 -19.38 17.63 7.51
CA LEU A 112 -20.27 18.73 7.10
C LEU A 112 -19.50 20.04 6.95
N GLY A 113 -19.76 20.76 5.86
CA GLY A 113 -19.49 22.17 5.75
C GLY A 113 -20.50 23.00 6.55
N LEU A 114 -20.18 24.24 6.87
CA LEU A 114 -21.10 25.15 7.59
C LEU A 114 -22.39 25.44 6.80
N ASP A 115 -22.33 25.31 5.48
CA ASP A 115 -23.44 25.46 4.53
C ASP A 115 -24.32 24.19 4.38
N GLY A 116 -23.96 23.10 5.09
CA GLY A 116 -24.62 21.82 4.99
C GLY A 116 -24.12 20.94 3.83
N SER A 117 -23.11 21.36 3.07
CA SER A 117 -22.45 20.51 2.06
C SER A 117 -21.64 19.39 2.70
N LEU A 118 -21.47 18.28 1.98
CA LEU A 118 -20.66 17.15 2.42
C LEU A 118 -19.27 17.16 1.79
N ARG A 119 -18.26 16.94 2.62
CA ARG A 119 -16.86 16.86 2.24
C ARG A 119 -16.36 15.41 2.24
N PRO A 120 -15.39 15.07 1.36
CA PRO A 120 -14.79 13.75 1.34
C PRO A 120 -14.05 13.45 2.64
N ILE A 121 -14.10 12.18 3.06
CA ILE A 121 -13.38 11.69 4.23
C ILE A 121 -12.52 10.48 3.84
N PRO A 122 -11.33 10.29 4.43
CA PRO A 122 -10.49 9.14 4.16
C PRO A 122 -11.04 7.86 4.78
N GLY A 123 -10.73 6.69 4.19
CA GLY A 123 -11.03 5.40 4.80
C GLY A 123 -12.42 4.86 4.49
N MET A 124 -13.03 5.20 3.36
CA MET A 124 -14.39 4.71 3.05
C MET A 124 -14.42 3.27 2.55
N LEU A 125 -13.33 2.76 1.98
CA LEU A 125 -13.24 1.34 1.64
C LEU A 125 -13.28 0.44 2.88
N PRO A 126 -12.48 0.66 3.95
CA PRO A 126 -12.65 -0.06 5.22
C PRO A 126 -14.06 0.03 5.79
N VAL A 127 -14.72 1.18 5.69
CA VAL A 127 -16.10 1.38 6.17
C VAL A 127 -17.10 0.54 5.36
N ALA A 128 -16.96 0.48 4.04
CA ALA A 128 -17.80 -0.38 3.19
C ALA A 128 -17.58 -1.89 3.48
N ILE A 129 -16.33 -2.29 3.73
CA ILE A 129 -16.01 -3.67 4.14
C ILE A 129 -16.68 -4.00 5.48
N LEU A 130 -16.61 -3.09 6.46
CA LEU A 130 -17.29 -3.24 7.75
C LEU A 130 -18.81 -3.38 7.57
N ALA A 131 -19.42 -2.54 6.73
CA ALA A 131 -20.86 -2.61 6.46
C ALA A 131 -21.27 -4.00 5.94
N ARG A 132 -20.50 -4.56 5.01
CA ARG A 132 -20.69 -5.92 4.50
C ARG A 132 -20.56 -6.99 5.61
N GLU A 133 -19.50 -6.91 6.43
CA GLU A 133 -19.23 -7.87 7.51
C GLU A 133 -20.30 -7.85 8.61
N LYS A 134 -20.87 -6.67 8.87
CA LYS A 134 -21.94 -6.47 9.85
C LYS A 134 -23.34 -6.67 9.26
N ASN A 135 -23.45 -7.03 7.98
CA ASN A 135 -24.72 -7.17 7.26
C ASN A 135 -25.59 -5.90 7.31
N ILE A 136 -24.96 -4.72 7.23
CA ILE A 136 -25.62 -3.43 7.09
C ILE A 136 -25.71 -3.13 5.59
N PRO A 137 -26.90 -3.23 4.97
CA PRO A 137 -26.99 -3.23 3.50
C PRO A 137 -26.79 -1.88 2.86
N ASN A 138 -27.01 -0.77 3.57
CA ASN A 138 -27.04 0.57 2.99
C ASN A 138 -25.95 1.46 3.61
N LEU A 139 -25.11 2.07 2.77
CA LEU A 139 -24.04 3.00 3.16
C LEU A 139 -24.31 4.39 2.54
N ILE A 140 -24.50 5.39 3.39
CA ILE A 140 -24.69 6.78 3.01
C ILE A 140 -23.38 7.52 3.27
N LEU A 141 -22.83 8.16 2.24
CA LEU A 141 -21.52 8.80 2.29
C LEU A 141 -21.39 9.95 1.27
N PRO A 142 -20.36 10.81 1.41
CA PRO A 142 -20.12 11.90 0.46
C PRO A 142 -19.89 11.38 -0.97
N THR A 143 -20.44 12.07 -1.97
CA THR A 143 -20.34 11.71 -3.40
C THR A 143 -18.91 11.43 -3.86
N ALA A 144 -17.92 12.18 -3.38
CA ALA A 144 -16.52 12.00 -3.73
C ALA A 144 -15.93 10.64 -3.27
N ASN A 145 -16.56 9.97 -2.31
CA ASN A 145 -16.13 8.66 -1.80
C ASN A 145 -16.92 7.49 -2.40
N ALA A 146 -17.88 7.76 -3.28
CA ALA A 146 -18.78 6.72 -3.79
C ALA A 146 -18.07 5.61 -4.57
N ALA A 147 -17.13 5.99 -5.45
CA ALA A 147 -16.40 5.05 -6.28
C ALA A 147 -15.57 4.07 -5.45
N GLU A 148 -14.93 4.56 -4.40
CA GLU A 148 -14.12 3.77 -3.46
C GLU A 148 -14.97 2.75 -2.68
N ALA A 149 -16.11 3.17 -2.16
CA ALA A 149 -16.99 2.32 -1.37
C ALA A 149 -17.73 1.27 -2.23
N ALA A 150 -18.11 1.64 -3.47
CA ALA A 150 -18.88 0.78 -4.37
C ALA A 150 -18.08 -0.40 -4.96
N VAL A 151 -16.76 -0.46 -4.75
CA VAL A 151 -15.92 -1.63 -5.07
C VAL A 151 -16.32 -2.85 -4.22
N VAL A 152 -16.92 -2.62 -3.04
CA VAL A 152 -17.31 -3.69 -2.13
C VAL A 152 -18.68 -4.25 -2.53
N GLU A 153 -18.68 -5.45 -3.08
CA GLU A 153 -19.93 -6.15 -3.44
C GLU A 153 -20.77 -6.46 -2.20
N GLY A 154 -22.09 -6.38 -2.34
CA GLY A 154 -23.04 -6.70 -1.27
C GLY A 154 -23.43 -5.50 -0.38
N VAL A 155 -22.94 -4.30 -0.66
CA VAL A 155 -23.34 -3.06 -0.01
C VAL A 155 -23.94 -2.10 -1.04
N ASN A 156 -25.08 -1.50 -0.73
CA ASN A 156 -25.71 -0.47 -1.53
C ASN A 156 -25.13 0.89 -1.13
N VAL A 157 -24.42 1.54 -2.03
CA VAL A 157 -23.77 2.83 -1.79
C VAL A 157 -24.68 3.96 -2.28
N TYR A 158 -25.02 4.89 -1.40
CA TYR A 158 -25.85 6.04 -1.69
C TYR A 158 -25.03 7.34 -1.52
N PRO A 159 -24.51 7.88 -2.64
CA PRO A 159 -23.76 9.13 -2.61
C PRO A 159 -24.70 10.31 -2.36
N VAL A 160 -24.27 11.20 -1.48
CA VAL A 160 -25.00 12.40 -1.09
C VAL A 160 -24.08 13.62 -1.07
N SER A 161 -24.59 14.78 -1.42
CA SER A 161 -23.83 16.01 -1.55
C SER A 161 -24.09 17.03 -0.44
N SER A 162 -25.21 16.89 0.27
CA SER A 162 -25.63 17.80 1.35
C SER A 162 -26.45 17.10 2.42
N LEU A 163 -26.60 17.76 3.55
CA LEU A 163 -27.48 17.30 4.64
C LEU A 163 -28.94 17.17 4.18
N THR A 164 -29.42 18.10 3.35
CA THR A 164 -30.78 18.06 2.78
C THR A 164 -30.95 16.83 1.87
N ASP A 165 -29.96 16.49 1.07
CA ASP A 165 -29.99 15.29 0.20
C ASP A 165 -30.09 13.99 1.03
N VAL A 166 -29.44 13.93 2.20
CA VAL A 166 -29.56 12.81 3.14
C VAL A 166 -30.96 12.69 3.72
N LEU A 167 -31.55 13.83 4.15
CA LEU A 167 -32.89 13.84 4.73
C LEU A 167 -33.96 13.45 3.70
N ASP A 168 -33.83 13.94 2.47
CA ASP A 168 -34.72 13.56 1.37
C ASP A 168 -34.60 12.06 1.04
N LEU A 169 -33.37 11.54 1.02
CA LEU A 169 -33.12 10.12 0.81
C LEU A 169 -33.77 9.25 1.88
N LEU A 170 -33.61 9.61 3.16
CA LEU A 170 -34.18 8.87 4.28
C LEU A 170 -35.72 9.03 4.35
N ASN A 171 -36.26 10.24 4.15
CA ASN A 171 -37.68 10.52 4.22
C ASN A 171 -38.50 9.94 3.05
N THR A 172 -37.87 9.65 1.92
CA THR A 172 -38.48 8.95 0.77
C THR A 172 -38.34 7.43 0.87
N SER A 173 -37.61 6.91 1.87
CA SER A 173 -37.53 5.47 2.10
C SER A 173 -38.88 4.91 2.58
N VAL A 174 -39.27 3.74 2.05
CA VAL A 174 -40.49 3.03 2.47
C VAL A 174 -40.07 1.79 3.23
N VAL A 175 -40.38 1.71 4.52
CA VAL A 175 -40.02 0.57 5.40
C VAL A 175 -38.53 0.25 5.33
N GLY A 176 -37.67 1.28 5.34
CA GLY A 176 -36.21 1.12 5.28
C GLY A 176 -35.64 0.82 3.88
N VAL A 177 -36.48 0.79 2.84
CA VAL A 177 -36.04 0.57 1.45
C VAL A 177 -35.93 1.94 0.74
N ILE A 178 -34.70 2.29 0.32
CA ILE A 178 -34.44 3.51 -0.45
C ILE A 178 -34.98 3.36 -1.87
N GLN A 179 -35.71 4.37 -2.35
CA GLN A 179 -36.27 4.39 -3.72
C GLN A 179 -35.26 4.84 -4.80
N ARG A 180 -34.08 5.37 -4.38
CA ARG A 180 -32.97 5.74 -5.26
C ARG A 180 -32.14 4.49 -5.60
N GLU A 181 -31.71 4.35 -6.85
CA GLU A 181 -30.77 3.29 -7.22
C GLU A 181 -29.39 3.53 -6.57
N PRO A 182 -28.76 2.47 -6.01
CA PRO A 182 -27.44 2.58 -5.43
C PRO A 182 -26.40 2.81 -6.52
N TYR A 183 -25.36 3.56 -6.19
CA TYR A 183 -24.20 3.74 -7.04
C TYR A 183 -23.45 2.42 -7.17
N ARG A 184 -23.07 2.05 -8.39
CA ARG A 184 -22.36 0.79 -8.68
C ARG A 184 -21.15 1.06 -9.56
N VAL A 185 -20.13 0.24 -9.38
CA VAL A 185 -18.89 0.25 -10.15
C VAL A 185 -18.67 -1.15 -10.72
N ASN A 186 -18.27 -1.23 -11.97
CA ASN A 186 -17.83 -2.48 -12.58
C ASN A 186 -16.36 -2.74 -12.27
N THR A 187 -16.10 -3.55 -11.25
CA THR A 187 -14.73 -3.88 -10.80
C THR A 187 -13.91 -4.64 -11.85
N GLN A 188 -14.57 -5.40 -12.75
CA GLN A 188 -13.87 -6.11 -13.83
C GLN A 188 -13.38 -5.15 -14.91
N GLU A 189 -14.16 -4.12 -15.24
CA GLU A 189 -13.74 -3.07 -16.19
C GLU A 189 -12.56 -2.28 -15.59
N LEU A 190 -12.62 -1.88 -14.33
CA LEU A 190 -11.53 -1.17 -13.66
C LEU A 190 -10.20 -1.94 -13.69
N LEU A 191 -10.24 -3.26 -13.46
CA LEU A 191 -9.04 -4.10 -13.51
C LEU A 191 -8.62 -4.46 -14.94
N GLY A 192 -9.57 -4.48 -15.88
CA GLY A 192 -9.34 -4.81 -17.29
C GLY A 192 -8.81 -3.65 -18.13
N GLU A 193 -8.85 -2.42 -17.62
CA GLU A 193 -8.28 -1.28 -18.32
C GLU A 193 -6.78 -1.51 -18.58
N LEU A 194 -6.41 -1.43 -19.87
CA LEU A 194 -5.03 -1.57 -20.29
C LEU A 194 -4.15 -0.56 -19.56
N GLN A 195 -3.22 -1.07 -18.76
CA GLN A 195 -2.27 -0.22 -18.05
C GLN A 195 -1.37 0.50 -19.06
N HIS A 196 -1.59 1.81 -19.22
CA HIS A 196 -0.73 2.66 -20.02
C HIS A 196 0.45 3.14 -19.19
N PHE A 197 1.64 2.71 -19.58
CA PHE A 197 2.89 3.20 -19.00
C PHE A 197 3.48 4.25 -19.96
N SER A 198 3.89 5.39 -19.42
CA SER A 198 4.57 6.46 -20.18
C SER A 198 6.01 6.11 -20.54
N VAL A 199 6.54 4.99 -20.03
CA VAL A 199 7.93 4.53 -20.19
C VAL A 199 7.94 3.05 -20.60
N ASP A 200 8.91 2.68 -21.45
CA ASP A 200 9.05 1.31 -21.96
C ASP A 200 10.52 0.84 -21.88
N PHE A 201 10.73 -0.48 -21.74
CA PHE A 201 12.06 -1.09 -21.76
C PHE A 201 12.75 -1.03 -23.14
N CYS A 202 12.01 -0.81 -24.22
CA CYS A 202 12.57 -0.57 -25.55
C CYS A 202 13.43 0.70 -25.62
N ASP A 203 13.20 1.69 -24.75
CA ASP A 203 14.02 2.89 -24.66
C ASP A 203 15.40 2.63 -24.05
N VAL A 204 15.59 1.50 -23.34
CA VAL A 204 16.85 1.15 -22.70
C VAL A 204 17.77 0.47 -23.73
N ARG A 205 18.84 1.13 -24.08
CA ARG A 205 19.85 0.60 -25.01
C ARG A 205 20.92 -0.21 -24.25
N GLY A 206 21.33 -1.35 -24.80
CA GLY A 206 22.30 -2.23 -24.14
C GLY A 206 21.80 -2.83 -22.84
N GLN A 207 22.71 -3.01 -21.88
CA GLN A 207 22.46 -3.44 -20.49
C GLN A 207 21.65 -4.75 -20.36
N GLN A 208 21.91 -5.75 -21.20
CA GLN A 208 21.14 -7.00 -21.23
C GLN A 208 21.15 -7.74 -19.88
N THR A 209 22.30 -7.75 -19.19
CA THR A 209 22.43 -8.38 -17.87
C THR A 209 21.54 -7.70 -16.83
N ALA A 210 21.47 -6.35 -16.85
CA ALA A 210 20.60 -5.61 -15.94
C ALA A 210 19.11 -5.85 -16.27
N LYS A 211 18.75 -5.86 -17.56
CA LYS A 211 17.37 -6.18 -17.99
C LYS A 211 16.96 -7.58 -17.54
N ARG A 212 17.83 -8.58 -17.72
CA ARG A 212 17.56 -9.97 -17.27
C ARG A 212 17.39 -10.05 -15.77
N ALA A 213 18.25 -9.40 -15.00
CA ALA A 213 18.12 -9.36 -13.54
C ALA A 213 16.82 -8.69 -13.07
N LEU A 214 16.40 -7.59 -13.75
CA LEU A 214 15.12 -6.92 -13.47
C LEU A 214 13.91 -7.78 -13.84
N GLU A 215 13.98 -8.55 -14.93
CA GLU A 215 12.97 -9.55 -15.30
C GLU A 215 12.82 -10.62 -14.22
N VAL A 216 13.95 -11.20 -13.76
CA VAL A 216 13.95 -12.18 -12.66
C VAL A 216 13.42 -11.58 -11.38
N ALA A 217 13.83 -10.35 -11.04
CA ALA A 217 13.35 -9.62 -9.87
C ALA A 217 11.83 -9.39 -9.93
N ALA A 218 11.32 -8.96 -11.08
CA ALA A 218 9.88 -8.73 -11.31
C ALA A 218 9.07 -10.05 -11.23
N ALA A 219 9.59 -11.13 -11.83
CA ALA A 219 8.92 -12.43 -11.84
C ALA A 219 8.79 -13.04 -10.43
N GLY A 220 9.82 -12.90 -9.59
CA GLY A 220 9.83 -13.46 -8.24
C GLY A 220 9.48 -12.48 -7.11
N SER A 221 9.27 -11.21 -7.40
CA SER A 221 9.21 -10.10 -6.41
C SER A 221 10.48 -10.04 -5.56
N HIS A 222 11.65 -10.26 -6.16
CA HIS A 222 12.93 -10.22 -5.47
C HIS A 222 13.42 -8.80 -5.27
N ASN A 223 13.97 -8.52 -4.10
CA ASN A 223 14.64 -7.27 -3.82
C ASN A 223 15.94 -7.18 -4.64
N ILE A 224 16.20 -6.00 -5.23
CA ILE A 224 17.34 -5.80 -6.13
C ILE A 224 18.16 -4.56 -5.75
N LEU A 225 19.48 -4.69 -5.78
CA LEU A 225 20.45 -3.62 -5.63
C LEU A 225 21.24 -3.42 -6.92
N MET A 226 21.19 -2.22 -7.45
CA MET A 226 21.91 -1.79 -8.64
C MET A 226 23.12 -0.92 -8.26
N ILE A 227 24.33 -1.35 -8.59
CA ILE A 227 25.58 -0.64 -8.32
C ILE A 227 26.19 -0.20 -9.64
N GLY A 228 26.56 1.08 -9.77
CA GLY A 228 27.19 1.55 -11.01
C GLY A 228 27.52 3.04 -10.98
N PRO A 229 28.32 3.53 -11.94
CA PRO A 229 28.75 4.92 -11.98
C PRO A 229 27.57 5.89 -12.18
N PRO A 230 27.74 7.18 -11.87
CA PRO A 230 26.76 8.19 -12.21
C PRO A 230 26.45 8.19 -13.70
N GLY A 231 25.16 8.34 -14.07
CA GLY A 231 24.73 8.33 -15.46
C GLY A 231 24.64 6.93 -16.11
N SER A 232 24.86 5.84 -15.38
CA SER A 232 24.71 4.48 -15.92
C SER A 232 23.24 4.04 -16.15
N GLY A 233 22.25 4.87 -15.81
CA GLY A 233 20.84 4.59 -16.09
C GLY A 233 20.09 3.81 -15.01
N LYS A 234 20.63 3.64 -13.79
CA LYS A 234 19.98 2.93 -12.66
C LYS A 234 18.57 3.41 -12.37
N THR A 235 18.41 4.72 -12.21
CA THR A 235 17.11 5.38 -11.97
C THR A 235 16.16 5.19 -13.15
N MET A 236 16.67 5.22 -14.38
CA MET A 236 15.91 4.97 -15.60
C MET A 236 15.37 3.54 -15.66
N LEU A 237 16.19 2.56 -15.30
CA LEU A 237 15.82 1.15 -15.20
C LEU A 237 14.75 0.94 -14.11
N ALA A 238 14.96 1.50 -12.91
CA ALA A 238 14.01 1.38 -11.81
C ALA A 238 12.63 1.96 -12.14
N LYS A 239 12.57 3.13 -12.81
CA LYS A 239 11.30 3.75 -13.23
C LYS A 239 10.52 2.93 -14.26
N ARG A 240 11.19 2.01 -14.99
CA ARG A 240 10.55 1.11 -15.95
C ARG A 240 10.11 -0.22 -15.36
N LEU A 241 10.58 -0.59 -14.17
CA LEU A 241 10.17 -1.81 -13.48
C LEU A 241 8.63 -1.99 -13.38
N PRO A 242 7.85 -0.96 -13.05
CA PRO A 242 6.38 -1.11 -13.01
C PRO A 242 5.78 -1.63 -14.32
N SER A 243 6.37 -1.29 -15.49
CA SER A 243 5.84 -1.69 -16.80
C SER A 243 5.99 -3.18 -17.11
N ILE A 244 6.84 -3.90 -16.36
CA ILE A 244 7.05 -5.35 -16.51
C ILE A 244 6.51 -6.17 -15.34
N LEU A 245 6.01 -5.54 -14.27
CA LEU A 245 5.36 -6.25 -13.17
C LEU A 245 4.04 -6.88 -13.62
N ALA A 246 3.72 -8.04 -13.06
CA ALA A 246 2.40 -8.63 -13.24
C ALA A 246 1.30 -7.70 -12.67
N PRO A 247 0.11 -7.59 -13.31
CA PRO A 247 -1.00 -6.82 -12.79
C PRO A 247 -1.38 -7.23 -11.37
N LEU A 248 -2.03 -6.33 -10.64
CA LEU A 248 -2.62 -6.66 -9.34
C LEU A 248 -3.76 -7.66 -9.52
N THR A 249 -3.87 -8.65 -8.64
CA THR A 249 -5.11 -9.40 -8.47
C THR A 249 -6.15 -8.51 -7.78
N PHE A 250 -7.42 -8.90 -7.80
CA PHE A 250 -8.46 -8.14 -7.11
C PHE A 250 -8.18 -8.00 -5.61
N GLU A 251 -7.72 -9.08 -4.97
CA GLU A 251 -7.35 -9.09 -3.55
C GLU A 251 -6.16 -8.16 -3.27
N GLU A 252 -5.11 -8.22 -4.10
CA GLU A 252 -3.96 -7.30 -3.98
C GLU A 252 -4.40 -5.84 -4.19
N ALA A 253 -5.26 -5.56 -5.16
CA ALA A 253 -5.80 -4.24 -5.44
C ALA A 253 -6.62 -3.70 -4.25
N LEU A 254 -7.46 -4.55 -3.65
CA LEU A 254 -8.29 -4.20 -2.50
C LEU A 254 -7.43 -3.90 -1.26
N GLU A 255 -6.43 -4.75 -0.94
CA GLU A 255 -5.48 -4.51 0.16
C GLU A 255 -4.72 -3.18 -0.04
N THR A 256 -4.25 -2.92 -1.24
CA THR A 256 -3.51 -1.70 -1.58
C THR A 256 -4.40 -0.46 -1.50
N THR A 257 -5.61 -0.54 -2.05
CA THR A 257 -6.59 0.55 -1.99
C THR A 257 -6.97 0.90 -0.55
N LYS A 258 -7.13 -0.11 0.31
CA LYS A 258 -7.42 0.08 1.74
C LYS A 258 -6.38 0.96 2.43
N ILE A 259 -5.08 0.71 2.16
CA ILE A 259 -3.98 1.50 2.71
C ILE A 259 -4.00 2.93 2.14
N HIS A 260 -4.17 3.08 0.84
CA HIS A 260 -4.21 4.39 0.17
C HIS A 260 -5.42 5.23 0.59
N SER A 261 -6.57 4.58 0.80
CA SER A 261 -7.79 5.18 1.31
C SER A 261 -7.58 5.78 2.71
N VAL A 262 -7.06 4.99 3.65
CA VAL A 262 -6.79 5.44 5.03
C VAL A 262 -5.71 6.53 5.07
N ALA A 263 -4.72 6.47 4.19
CA ALA A 263 -3.70 7.51 4.05
C ALA A 263 -4.25 8.82 3.46
N GLY A 264 -5.43 8.79 2.83
CA GLY A 264 -6.02 9.95 2.14
C GLY A 264 -5.31 10.32 0.84
N VAL A 265 -4.63 9.35 0.19
CA VAL A 265 -3.90 9.55 -1.08
C VAL A 265 -4.58 8.87 -2.28
N LEU A 266 -5.75 8.27 -2.06
CA LEU A 266 -6.53 7.68 -3.13
C LEU A 266 -7.17 8.79 -3.97
N ASP A 267 -7.06 8.69 -5.29
CA ASP A 267 -7.79 9.57 -6.19
C ASP A 267 -9.30 9.25 -6.10
N ALA A 268 -10.09 10.27 -5.83
CA ALA A 268 -11.55 10.15 -5.68
C ALA A 268 -12.24 9.54 -6.91
N ALA A 269 -11.69 9.75 -8.11
CA ALA A 269 -12.22 9.19 -9.35
C ALA A 269 -11.81 7.73 -9.58
N ALA A 270 -10.68 7.28 -8.99
CA ALA A 270 -10.11 5.97 -9.29
C ALA A 270 -10.88 4.80 -8.64
N GLY A 271 -11.49 5.01 -7.47
CA GLY A 271 -12.22 3.99 -6.71
C GLY A 271 -11.35 2.82 -6.23
N LEU A 272 -10.49 2.29 -7.09
CA LEU A 272 -9.60 1.16 -6.83
C LEU A 272 -8.19 1.47 -7.36
N VAL A 273 -7.16 1.08 -6.63
CA VAL A 273 -5.76 1.09 -7.10
C VAL A 273 -5.57 -0.08 -8.05
N THR A 274 -5.51 0.18 -9.34
CA THR A 274 -5.38 -0.84 -10.39
C THR A 274 -3.95 -1.09 -10.84
N GLN A 275 -3.05 -0.13 -10.61
CA GLN A 275 -1.63 -0.24 -10.93
C GLN A 275 -0.81 -0.48 -9.66
N ARG A 276 0.27 -1.28 -9.78
CA ARG A 276 1.20 -1.47 -8.66
C ARG A 276 1.84 -0.14 -8.27
N PRO A 277 1.74 0.28 -7.01
CA PRO A 277 2.32 1.53 -6.55
C PRO A 277 3.84 1.58 -6.81
N PHE A 278 4.31 2.73 -7.27
CA PHE A 278 5.73 3.05 -7.35
C PHE A 278 6.03 4.22 -6.41
N ARG A 279 6.77 3.94 -5.34
CA ARG A 279 7.15 4.94 -4.34
C ARG A 279 8.65 5.17 -4.40
N SER A 280 9.07 6.42 -4.44
CA SER A 280 10.48 6.81 -4.53
C SER A 280 10.74 7.99 -3.61
N PRO A 281 10.84 7.75 -2.29
CA PRO A 281 11.13 8.81 -1.33
C PRO A 281 12.55 9.36 -1.53
N HIS A 282 12.70 10.65 -1.28
CA HIS A 282 14.01 11.27 -1.28
C HIS A 282 14.84 10.83 -0.07
N HIS A 283 16.17 10.77 -0.19
CA HIS A 283 17.06 10.31 0.89
C HIS A 283 17.00 11.15 2.18
N THR A 284 16.44 12.37 2.12
CA THR A 284 16.21 13.22 3.30
C THR A 284 14.96 12.87 4.10
N ILE A 285 14.23 11.84 3.70
CA ILE A 285 13.02 11.39 4.41
C ILE A 285 13.34 11.00 5.85
N SER A 286 12.43 11.30 6.78
CA SER A 286 12.54 10.84 8.16
C SER A 286 12.09 9.37 8.29
N ASP A 287 12.48 8.71 9.39
CA ASP A 287 11.98 7.37 9.74
C ASP A 287 10.45 7.34 9.82
N ALA A 288 9.83 8.36 10.43
CA ALA A 288 8.38 8.49 10.48
C ALA A 288 7.73 8.68 9.09
N GLY A 289 8.39 9.36 8.17
CA GLY A 289 7.92 9.47 6.78
C GLY A 289 8.02 8.14 6.04
N LEU A 290 9.09 7.38 6.28
CA LEU A 290 9.33 6.12 5.60
C LEU A 290 8.40 4.99 6.11
N ILE A 291 8.35 4.76 7.42
CA ILE A 291 7.57 3.65 8.01
C ILE A 291 6.18 4.05 8.49
N GLY A 292 5.96 5.34 8.66
CA GLY A 292 4.73 5.87 9.24
C GLY A 292 4.91 6.35 10.68
N GLY A 293 3.96 7.12 11.15
CA GLY A 293 4.03 7.76 12.48
C GLY A 293 2.98 8.82 12.67
N GLY A 294 3.24 9.73 13.59
CA GLY A 294 2.34 10.81 14.00
C GLY A 294 1.69 10.54 15.35
N ILE A 295 0.91 11.50 15.84
CA ILE A 295 0.09 11.37 17.07
C ILE A 295 -0.97 10.30 16.84
N VAL A 296 -1.63 10.35 15.69
CA VAL A 296 -2.46 9.29 15.12
C VAL A 296 -1.59 8.58 14.10
N PRO A 297 -1.21 7.31 14.32
CA PRO A 297 -0.32 6.61 13.40
C PRO A 297 -0.93 6.48 12.00
N ARG A 298 -0.21 6.99 10.99
CA ARG A 298 -0.57 6.87 9.58
C ARG A 298 0.47 6.02 8.84
N PRO A 299 0.08 5.31 7.77
CA PRO A 299 1.01 4.53 6.97
C PRO A 299 2.04 5.44 6.29
N GLY A 300 3.32 5.00 6.27
CA GLY A 300 4.41 5.66 5.58
C GLY A 300 4.63 5.11 4.17
N GLU A 301 5.73 5.54 3.52
CA GLU A 301 6.08 5.17 2.14
C GLU A 301 6.20 3.65 1.92
N VAL A 302 6.68 2.89 2.91
CA VAL A 302 6.77 1.42 2.82
C VAL A 302 5.39 0.75 2.75
N SER A 303 4.40 1.28 3.48
CA SER A 303 3.03 0.78 3.41
C SER A 303 2.31 1.29 2.16
N LEU A 304 2.59 2.51 1.72
CA LEU A 304 2.08 3.05 0.46
C LEU A 304 2.64 2.31 -0.77
N ALA A 305 3.80 1.65 -0.63
CA ALA A 305 4.38 0.78 -1.66
C ALA A 305 3.82 -0.65 -1.61
N HIS A 306 2.84 -0.95 -0.75
CA HIS A 306 2.29 -2.30 -0.59
C HIS A 306 1.83 -2.89 -1.92
N ASN A 307 2.18 -4.16 -2.18
CA ASN A 307 1.97 -4.88 -3.44
C ASN A 307 2.59 -4.20 -4.68
N GLY A 308 3.51 -3.25 -4.47
CA GLY A 308 4.18 -2.48 -5.50
C GLY A 308 5.69 -2.45 -5.35
N LEU A 309 6.30 -1.32 -5.70
CA LEU A 309 7.73 -1.09 -5.73
C LEU A 309 8.12 0.10 -4.86
N LEU A 310 9.08 -0.11 -3.95
CA LEU A 310 9.78 0.96 -3.25
C LEU A 310 11.16 1.13 -3.88
N PHE A 311 11.43 2.30 -4.44
CA PHE A 311 12.72 2.64 -5.03
C PHE A 311 13.51 3.58 -4.14
N LEU A 312 14.69 3.17 -3.70
CA LEU A 312 15.63 3.98 -2.92
C LEU A 312 16.84 4.30 -3.80
N ASP A 313 16.87 5.51 -4.34
CA ASP A 313 18.05 6.00 -5.08
C ASP A 313 19.10 6.54 -4.10
N GLU A 314 20.37 6.44 -4.46
CA GLU A 314 21.48 6.88 -3.62
C GLU A 314 21.45 6.25 -2.22
N LEU A 315 21.24 4.94 -2.13
CA LEU A 315 21.00 4.20 -0.89
C LEU A 315 21.94 4.58 0.27
N PRO A 316 23.29 4.77 0.10
CA PRO A 316 24.18 5.16 1.19
C PRO A 316 23.99 6.60 1.69
N GLU A 317 23.18 7.43 1.02
CA GLU A 317 22.91 8.80 1.45
C GLU A 317 21.72 8.89 2.43
N PHE A 318 20.92 7.83 2.55
CA PHE A 318 19.90 7.77 3.57
C PHE A 318 20.51 7.71 4.97
N PRO A 319 19.92 8.38 5.97
CA PRO A 319 20.33 8.25 7.36
C PRO A 319 20.32 6.79 7.83
N ARG A 320 21.31 6.40 8.62
CA ARG A 320 21.46 5.01 9.05
C ARG A 320 20.23 4.47 9.82
N ASN A 321 19.63 5.29 10.68
CA ASN A 321 18.39 4.94 11.39
C ASN A 321 17.25 4.63 10.44
N VAL A 322 17.11 5.40 9.34
CA VAL A 322 16.08 5.21 8.31
C VAL A 322 16.29 3.87 7.58
N LEU A 323 17.52 3.48 7.29
CA LEU A 323 17.82 2.18 6.68
C LEU A 323 17.59 1.00 7.65
N GLU A 324 17.90 1.17 8.94
CA GLU A 324 17.72 0.11 9.93
C GLU A 324 16.25 -0.23 10.17
N VAL A 325 15.35 0.75 10.16
CA VAL A 325 13.91 0.49 10.34
C VAL A 325 13.28 -0.26 9.15
N MET A 326 13.94 -0.27 7.98
CA MET A 326 13.52 -1.07 6.82
C MET A 326 13.64 -2.59 7.04
N ARG A 327 14.43 -3.03 8.03
CA ARG A 327 14.70 -4.45 8.26
C ARG A 327 13.43 -5.23 8.61
N GLN A 328 12.57 -4.65 9.44
CA GLN A 328 11.30 -5.29 9.83
C GLN A 328 10.36 -5.49 8.63
N PRO A 329 9.98 -4.46 7.85
CA PRO A 329 9.05 -4.64 6.74
C PRO A 329 9.60 -5.56 5.62
N LEU A 330 10.92 -5.62 5.44
CA LEU A 330 11.53 -6.55 4.47
C LEU A 330 11.50 -8.03 4.93
N GLU A 331 11.32 -8.30 6.22
CA GLU A 331 11.25 -9.66 6.78
C GLU A 331 9.80 -10.08 7.08
N ASP A 332 9.06 -9.21 7.79
CA ASP A 332 7.73 -9.51 8.31
C ASP A 332 6.60 -9.08 7.35
N HIS A 333 6.91 -8.31 6.31
CA HIS A 333 5.95 -7.71 5.38
C HIS A 333 4.88 -6.83 6.05
N THR A 334 5.19 -6.35 7.26
CA THR A 334 4.34 -5.46 8.07
C THR A 334 5.19 -4.43 8.79
N VAL A 335 4.59 -3.29 9.08
CA VAL A 335 5.16 -2.24 9.93
C VAL A 335 4.28 -2.07 11.15
N THR A 336 4.85 -2.18 12.33
CA THR A 336 4.14 -1.92 13.59
C THR A 336 4.59 -0.60 14.18
N ILE A 337 3.64 0.32 14.36
CA ILE A 337 3.85 1.62 14.97
C ILE A 337 3.27 1.57 16.38
N ALA A 338 4.15 1.43 17.38
CA ALA A 338 3.77 1.43 18.78
C ALA A 338 3.88 2.85 19.38
N ARG A 339 2.83 3.28 20.07
CA ARG A 339 2.76 4.52 20.86
C ARG A 339 2.23 4.18 22.26
N ALA A 340 2.41 5.09 23.22
CA ALA A 340 1.99 4.85 24.59
C ALA A 340 0.50 4.48 24.73
N SER A 341 -0.35 5.00 23.86
CA SER A 341 -1.81 4.79 23.91
C SER A 341 -2.33 3.76 22.92
N MET A 342 -1.52 3.32 21.92
CA MET A 342 -1.97 2.40 20.87
C MET A 342 -0.82 1.74 20.12
N SER A 343 -1.08 0.57 19.55
CA SER A 343 -0.18 -0.10 18.60
C SER A 343 -0.97 -0.45 17.36
N LEU A 344 -0.52 0.03 16.19
CA LEU A 344 -1.14 -0.22 14.90
C LEU A 344 -0.15 -0.91 13.97
N SER A 345 -0.64 -1.90 13.23
CA SER A 345 0.14 -2.62 12.25
C SER A 345 -0.39 -2.33 10.84
N PHE A 346 0.51 -1.99 9.93
CA PHE A 346 0.19 -1.71 8.53
C PHE A 346 0.87 -2.74 7.63
N PRO A 347 0.19 -3.31 6.65
CA PRO A 347 0.82 -4.15 5.64
C PRO A 347 1.89 -3.37 4.87
N ALA A 348 3.02 -4.03 4.60
CA ALA A 348 4.17 -3.44 3.92
C ALA A 348 4.88 -4.50 3.05
N ARG A 349 4.12 -5.22 2.23
CA ARG A 349 4.64 -6.19 1.27
C ARG A 349 4.98 -5.47 -0.01
N PHE A 350 6.23 -5.13 -0.21
CA PHE A 350 6.71 -4.43 -1.40
C PHE A 350 7.97 -5.12 -1.95
N MET A 351 8.28 -4.86 -3.20
CA MET A 351 9.56 -5.16 -3.80
C MET A 351 10.49 -3.96 -3.60
N LEU A 352 11.68 -4.16 -3.03
CA LEU A 352 12.69 -3.13 -2.91
C LEU A 352 13.56 -3.11 -4.16
N ALA A 353 13.64 -1.96 -4.84
CA ALA A 353 14.71 -1.65 -5.77
C ALA A 353 15.59 -0.57 -5.13
N ALA A 354 16.88 -0.80 -5.06
CA ALA A 354 17.82 0.16 -4.54
C ALA A 354 18.90 0.46 -5.57
N ALA A 355 19.40 1.68 -5.59
CA ALA A 355 20.51 2.08 -6.45
C ALA A 355 21.59 2.80 -5.63
N MET A 356 22.83 2.54 -5.97
CA MET A 356 23.98 3.24 -5.36
C MET A 356 25.13 3.39 -6.34
N ASN A 357 26.01 4.33 -6.04
CA ASN A 357 27.30 4.42 -6.69
C ASN A 357 28.30 3.47 -6.03
N PRO A 358 29.36 3.03 -6.74
CA PRO A 358 30.34 2.11 -6.18
C PRO A 358 31.26 2.74 -5.11
N CYS A 359 31.36 4.06 -5.06
CA CYS A 359 32.16 4.81 -4.10
C CYS A 359 31.68 6.28 -4.05
N PRO A 360 32.18 7.13 -3.14
CA PRO A 360 31.78 8.53 -3.06
C PRO A 360 31.96 9.33 -4.36
N CYS A 361 33.04 9.11 -5.14
CA CYS A 361 33.20 9.76 -6.44
C CYS A 361 32.43 9.07 -7.58
N GLY A 362 31.96 7.83 -7.36
CA GLY A 362 31.14 7.07 -8.30
C GLY A 362 31.90 6.26 -9.36
N TYR A 363 33.24 6.27 -9.38
CA TYR A 363 34.03 5.69 -10.48
C TYR A 363 34.94 4.51 -10.07
N PHE A 364 34.72 3.92 -8.90
CA PHE A 364 35.47 2.72 -8.51
C PHE A 364 35.20 1.57 -9.48
N ASN A 365 36.26 0.95 -10.00
CA ASN A 365 36.23 -0.07 -11.06
C ASN A 365 35.67 0.41 -12.42
N ASP A 366 35.49 1.73 -12.64
CA ASP A 366 35.09 2.25 -13.95
C ASP A 366 36.28 2.23 -14.92
N LYS A 367 36.06 1.74 -16.14
CA LYS A 367 37.10 1.68 -17.18
C LYS A 367 37.31 3.00 -17.91
N SER A 368 36.35 3.92 -17.79
CA SER A 368 36.35 5.20 -18.52
C SER A 368 36.94 6.36 -17.72
N ARG A 369 36.95 6.25 -16.39
CA ARG A 369 37.42 7.33 -15.48
C ARG A 369 38.09 6.76 -14.25
N GLU A 370 39.20 7.32 -13.84
CA GLU A 370 39.97 6.93 -12.67
C GLU A 370 39.24 7.30 -11.37
N CYS A 371 39.21 6.38 -10.40
CA CYS A 371 38.66 6.60 -9.08
C CYS A 371 39.64 7.36 -8.20
N MET A 372 39.16 8.46 -7.61
CA MET A 372 39.98 9.31 -6.72
C MET A 372 39.80 8.96 -5.22
N CYS A 373 39.00 7.94 -4.90
CA CYS A 373 38.70 7.55 -3.51
C CYS A 373 39.80 6.63 -2.96
N THR A 374 40.24 6.89 -1.74
CA THR A 374 41.11 5.95 -1.02
C THR A 374 40.30 4.76 -0.52
N PRO A 375 40.94 3.58 -0.29
CA PRO A 375 40.23 2.40 0.24
C PRO A 375 39.45 2.69 1.52
N PRO A 376 39.94 3.44 2.52
CA PRO A 376 39.15 3.80 3.71
C PRO A 376 37.90 4.65 3.41
N MET A 377 37.92 5.49 2.37
CA MET A 377 36.76 6.27 1.95
C MET A 377 35.67 5.36 1.35
N ILE A 378 36.07 4.39 0.53
CA ILE A 378 35.16 3.40 -0.06
C ILE A 378 34.53 2.56 1.04
N GLN A 379 35.34 2.03 1.96
CA GLN A 379 34.83 1.23 3.09
C GLN A 379 33.85 2.01 3.96
N ARG A 380 34.13 3.26 4.30
CA ARG A 380 33.20 4.11 5.07
C ARG A 380 31.89 4.37 4.33
N TYR A 381 31.92 4.52 3.01
CA TYR A 381 30.76 4.74 2.19
C TYR A 381 29.86 3.50 2.16
N VAL A 382 30.47 2.35 1.90
CA VAL A 382 29.78 1.06 1.86
C VAL A 382 29.25 0.66 3.25
N ALA A 383 30.00 0.92 4.32
CA ALA A 383 29.62 0.61 5.71
C ALA A 383 28.41 1.42 6.24
N LYS A 384 27.93 2.44 5.50
CA LYS A 384 26.65 3.11 5.79
C LYS A 384 25.47 2.14 5.69
N ILE A 385 25.57 1.13 4.81
CA ILE A 385 24.57 0.08 4.64
C ILE A 385 24.97 -1.10 5.52
N SER A 386 24.09 -1.52 6.42
CA SER A 386 24.39 -2.64 7.31
C SER A 386 24.35 -3.99 6.58
N GLY A 387 25.23 -4.90 6.97
CA GLY A 387 25.22 -6.27 6.47
C GLY A 387 23.84 -6.95 6.55
N PRO A 388 23.13 -6.86 7.71
CA PRO A 388 21.78 -7.39 7.83
C PRO A 388 20.74 -6.81 6.84
N LEU A 389 20.89 -5.57 6.38
CA LEU A 389 20.03 -5.00 5.34
C LEU A 389 20.39 -5.59 3.97
N LEU A 390 21.68 -5.67 3.65
CA LEU A 390 22.17 -6.30 2.41
C LEU A 390 21.76 -7.75 2.29
N ASP A 391 21.83 -8.48 3.40
CA ASP A 391 21.35 -9.87 3.46
C ASP A 391 19.87 -10.01 3.05
N ARG A 392 19.06 -8.95 3.09
CA ARG A 392 17.64 -8.94 2.72
C ARG A 392 17.38 -8.53 1.27
N ILE A 393 18.43 -8.20 0.53
CA ILE A 393 18.36 -7.94 -0.90
C ILE A 393 18.80 -9.22 -1.62
N ASP A 394 17.96 -9.74 -2.51
CA ASP A 394 18.17 -11.06 -3.13
C ASP A 394 19.15 -11.00 -4.30
N ILE A 395 19.09 -9.92 -5.08
CA ILE A 395 19.81 -9.73 -6.34
C ILE A 395 20.70 -8.51 -6.25
N HIS A 396 22.00 -8.68 -6.46
CA HIS A 396 22.97 -7.59 -6.55
C HIS A 396 23.57 -7.58 -7.96
N ILE A 397 23.49 -6.44 -8.66
CA ILE A 397 24.01 -6.31 -10.02
C ILE A 397 24.88 -5.07 -10.21
N GLU A 398 25.88 -5.21 -11.07
CA GLU A 398 26.58 -4.07 -11.65
C GLU A 398 25.83 -3.54 -12.86
N VAL A 399 25.67 -2.21 -12.91
CA VAL A 399 25.08 -1.49 -14.05
C VAL A 399 26.18 -0.60 -14.65
N PRO A 400 26.95 -1.09 -15.62
CA PRO A 400 28.04 -0.34 -16.21
C PRO A 400 27.51 0.84 -17.04
N ALA A 401 28.35 1.84 -17.30
CA ALA A 401 28.03 2.91 -18.24
C ALA A 401 27.81 2.33 -19.65
N VAL A 402 26.78 2.80 -20.33
CA VAL A 402 26.45 2.35 -21.70
C VAL A 402 27.48 2.91 -22.68
N GLN A 403 28.06 2.04 -23.51
CA GLN A 403 29.02 2.45 -24.53
C GLN A 403 28.31 3.22 -25.66
N TYR A 404 29.00 4.23 -26.21
CA TYR A 404 28.44 5.03 -27.32
C TYR A 404 27.97 4.19 -28.53
N LYS A 405 28.67 3.07 -28.80
CA LYS A 405 28.30 2.14 -29.86
C LYS A 405 26.93 1.49 -29.62
N GLU A 406 26.60 1.16 -28.38
CA GLU A 406 25.33 0.56 -27.98
C GLU A 406 24.17 1.59 -28.06
N LEU A 407 24.46 2.86 -27.81
CA LEU A 407 23.49 3.96 -27.95
C LEU A 407 23.05 4.17 -29.41
N ARG A 408 23.98 3.97 -30.37
CA ARG A 408 23.72 4.09 -31.80
C ARG A 408 23.27 2.80 -32.48
N GLY A 409 23.49 1.64 -31.85
CA GLY A 409 23.20 0.33 -32.42
C GLY A 409 21.72 0.12 -32.64
N GLY A 410 21.34 -0.15 -33.91
CA GLY A 410 19.96 -0.15 -34.39
C GLY A 410 19.16 -1.44 -34.17
N ALA A 411 19.58 -2.39 -33.31
CA ALA A 411 18.72 -3.52 -32.96
C ALA A 411 17.56 -3.02 -32.10
N ALA A 412 16.32 -3.32 -32.50
CA ALA A 412 15.14 -3.02 -31.70
C ALA A 412 15.30 -3.67 -30.33
N ALA A 413 15.35 -2.85 -29.28
CA ALA A 413 15.38 -3.36 -27.91
C ALA A 413 14.01 -3.98 -27.58
N GLU A 414 14.03 -5.06 -26.82
CA GLU A 414 12.82 -5.75 -26.37
C GLU A 414 11.93 -4.80 -25.57
N GLY A 415 10.62 -4.78 -25.89
CA GLY A 415 9.65 -3.93 -25.22
C GLY A 415 9.14 -4.50 -23.90
N SER A 416 8.61 -3.63 -23.06
CA SER A 416 8.02 -3.99 -21.76
C SER A 416 6.94 -5.05 -21.86
N ALA A 417 6.12 -5.04 -22.92
CA ALA A 417 5.03 -6.01 -23.10
C ALA A 417 5.55 -7.46 -23.17
N GLN A 418 6.60 -7.70 -23.97
CA GLN A 418 7.18 -9.05 -24.15
C GLN A 418 7.80 -9.58 -22.84
N ILE A 419 8.51 -8.71 -22.10
CA ILE A 419 9.08 -9.05 -20.80
C ILE A 419 7.95 -9.36 -19.81
N ARG A 420 6.92 -8.53 -19.77
CA ARG A 420 5.75 -8.70 -18.89
C ARG A 420 5.03 -10.01 -19.16
N ASP A 421 4.86 -10.43 -20.41
CA ASP A 421 4.22 -11.70 -20.73
C ASP A 421 4.99 -12.89 -20.13
N ARG A 422 6.33 -12.90 -20.19
CA ARG A 422 7.16 -13.94 -19.53
C ARG A 422 7.03 -13.87 -18.00
N VAL A 423 7.05 -12.65 -17.44
CA VAL A 423 6.84 -12.43 -16.00
C VAL A 423 5.46 -12.95 -15.57
N MET A 424 4.41 -12.68 -16.33
CA MET A 424 3.05 -13.16 -16.05
C MET A 424 2.98 -14.69 -16.10
N SER A 425 3.61 -15.33 -17.10
CA SER A 425 3.70 -16.80 -17.20
C SER A 425 4.37 -17.41 -15.96
N ALA A 426 5.53 -16.88 -15.55
CA ALA A 426 6.23 -17.32 -14.35
C ALA A 426 5.38 -17.13 -13.08
N ARG A 427 4.67 -15.99 -12.95
CA ARG A 427 3.76 -15.72 -11.82
C ARG A 427 2.57 -16.68 -11.78
N GLU A 428 2.07 -17.10 -12.93
CA GLU A 428 1.00 -18.09 -12.99
C GLU A 428 1.47 -19.47 -12.49
N HIS A 429 2.73 -19.91 -12.83
CA HIS A 429 3.32 -21.10 -12.25
C HIS A 429 3.43 -21.03 -10.72
N GLN A 430 3.88 -19.89 -10.18
CA GLN A 430 3.97 -19.63 -8.74
C GLN A 430 2.58 -19.68 -8.09
N ARG A 431 1.60 -19.00 -8.68
CA ARG A 431 0.23 -18.97 -8.17
C ARG A 431 -0.40 -20.36 -8.08
N LYS A 432 -0.22 -21.18 -9.12
CA LYS A 432 -0.69 -22.58 -9.13
C LYS A 432 -0.01 -23.41 -8.04
N ARG A 433 1.31 -23.22 -7.83
CA ARG A 433 2.10 -23.89 -6.80
C ARG A 433 1.60 -23.58 -5.40
N PHE A 434 1.42 -22.30 -5.08
CA PHE A 434 1.04 -21.85 -3.74
C PHE A 434 -0.44 -22.02 -3.43
N LYS A 435 -1.33 -21.92 -4.42
CA LYS A 435 -2.77 -22.20 -4.23
C LYS A 435 -3.02 -23.63 -3.75
N LYS A 436 -2.25 -24.61 -4.22
CA LYS A 436 -2.33 -26.00 -3.74
C LYS A 436 -1.96 -26.14 -2.26
N ALA A 437 -1.12 -25.26 -1.73
CA ALA A 437 -0.66 -25.27 -0.36
C ALA A 437 -1.62 -24.53 0.62
N GLY A 438 -2.66 -23.85 0.12
CA GLY A 438 -3.61 -23.08 0.95
C GLY A 438 -3.01 -21.84 1.61
N GLU A 439 -1.89 -21.33 1.10
CA GLU A 439 -1.13 -20.24 1.70
C GLU A 439 -1.29 -18.92 0.92
N LYS A 440 -1.34 -17.80 1.64
CA LYS A 440 -1.39 -16.45 1.05
C LYS A 440 0.00 -15.99 0.61
N ILE A 441 0.61 -16.71 -0.35
CA ILE A 441 1.89 -16.39 -0.94
C ILE A 441 1.67 -16.07 -2.42
N TYR A 442 2.24 -14.95 -2.86
CA TYR A 442 2.04 -14.45 -4.21
C TYR A 442 3.29 -14.58 -5.09
N ALA A 443 4.49 -14.79 -4.49
CA ALA A 443 5.75 -14.82 -5.22
C ALA A 443 6.80 -15.68 -4.53
N ASN A 444 7.80 -16.17 -5.31
CA ASN A 444 8.88 -17.00 -4.78
C ASN A 444 9.73 -16.33 -3.70
N ALA A 445 9.93 -15.00 -3.75
CA ALA A 445 10.66 -14.28 -2.71
C ALA A 445 10.03 -14.44 -1.32
N GLN A 446 8.72 -14.71 -1.24
CA GLN A 446 7.97 -14.86 0.00
C GLN A 446 8.00 -16.29 0.56
N MET A 447 8.62 -17.27 -0.13
CA MET A 447 8.69 -18.64 0.34
C MET A 447 9.34 -18.75 1.72
N THR A 448 8.73 -19.53 2.59
CA THR A 448 9.31 -19.93 3.87
C THR A 448 10.37 -21.01 3.67
N THR A 449 11.23 -21.26 4.66
CA THR A 449 12.25 -22.34 4.61
C THR A 449 11.61 -23.70 4.34
N ARG A 450 10.40 -23.97 4.85
CA ARG A 450 9.66 -25.20 4.57
C ARG A 450 9.33 -25.33 3.07
N GLN A 451 8.87 -24.25 2.46
CA GLN A 451 8.50 -24.24 1.04
C GLN A 451 9.72 -24.31 0.11
N ILE A 452 10.84 -23.69 0.52
CA ILE A 452 12.12 -23.84 -0.20
C ILE A 452 12.50 -25.31 -0.27
N ARG A 453 12.44 -26.04 0.84
CA ARG A 453 12.73 -27.49 0.86
C ARG A 453 11.81 -28.30 -0.06
N THR A 454 10.53 -27.91 -0.16
CA THR A 454 9.54 -28.63 -0.99
C THR A 454 9.66 -28.30 -2.48
N HIS A 455 9.98 -27.04 -2.82
CA HIS A 455 9.89 -26.55 -4.21
C HIS A 455 11.24 -26.26 -4.88
N CYS A 456 12.33 -26.34 -4.12
CA CYS A 456 13.68 -26.04 -4.61
C CYS A 456 14.62 -27.26 -4.40
N GLU A 457 14.12 -28.47 -4.65
CA GLU A 457 14.95 -29.68 -4.61
C GLU A 457 16.08 -29.59 -5.64
N LEU A 458 17.30 -29.93 -5.21
CA LEU A 458 18.50 -29.90 -6.03
C LEU A 458 18.95 -31.33 -6.41
N GLY A 459 19.43 -31.51 -7.63
CA GLY A 459 20.16 -32.69 -7.99
C GLY A 459 21.62 -32.61 -7.49
N ALA A 460 22.31 -33.74 -7.42
CA ALA A 460 23.67 -33.87 -6.86
C ALA A 460 24.72 -32.91 -7.48
N ASP A 461 24.59 -32.57 -8.77
CA ASP A 461 25.51 -31.64 -9.43
C ASP A 461 25.22 -30.18 -9.00
N SER A 462 23.96 -29.86 -8.85
CA SER A 462 23.50 -28.53 -8.34
C SER A 462 23.91 -28.34 -6.89
N GLU A 463 23.78 -29.35 -6.03
CA GLU A 463 24.24 -29.31 -4.65
C GLU A 463 25.75 -29.05 -4.56
N ARG A 464 26.55 -29.78 -5.34
CA ARG A 464 28.01 -29.60 -5.39
C ARG A 464 28.40 -28.20 -5.87
N LEU A 465 27.67 -27.63 -6.83
CA LEU A 465 27.90 -26.25 -7.29
C LEU A 465 27.63 -25.26 -6.18
N LEU A 466 26.48 -25.38 -5.50
CA LEU A 466 26.08 -24.47 -4.42
C LEU A 466 27.04 -24.55 -3.23
N GLU A 467 27.44 -25.77 -2.82
CA GLU A 467 28.41 -25.97 -1.75
C GLU A 467 29.74 -25.28 -2.05
N ARG A 468 30.29 -25.47 -3.25
CA ARG A 468 31.52 -24.79 -3.70
C ARG A 468 31.36 -23.25 -3.67
N ALA A 469 30.24 -22.73 -4.18
CA ALA A 469 30.00 -21.30 -4.19
C ALA A 469 29.92 -20.73 -2.76
N MET A 470 29.25 -21.44 -1.84
CA MET A 470 29.17 -21.04 -0.44
C MET A 470 30.54 -21.00 0.23
N GLN A 471 31.37 -22.04 0.01
CA GLN A 471 32.73 -22.10 0.57
C GLN A 471 33.65 -21.03 -0.03
N GLN A 472 33.63 -20.83 -1.35
CA GLN A 472 34.51 -19.88 -2.04
C GLN A 472 34.14 -18.42 -1.80
N GLN A 473 32.86 -18.12 -1.66
CA GLN A 473 32.35 -16.74 -1.52
C GLN A 473 32.02 -16.39 -0.06
N GLY A 474 32.12 -17.32 0.88
CA GLY A 474 31.79 -17.09 2.30
C GLY A 474 30.31 -16.76 2.53
N LEU A 475 29.40 -17.34 1.72
CA LEU A 475 27.97 -17.03 1.77
C LEU A 475 27.31 -17.58 3.03
N THR A 476 26.38 -16.78 3.59
CA THR A 476 25.62 -17.16 4.79
C THR A 476 24.48 -18.15 4.48
N ALA A 477 23.92 -18.81 5.52
CA ALA A 477 22.73 -19.64 5.35
C ALA A 477 21.53 -18.87 4.76
N ARG A 478 21.43 -17.55 5.06
CA ARG A 478 20.41 -16.70 4.45
C ARG A 478 20.63 -16.51 2.95
N ALA A 479 21.88 -16.34 2.54
CA ALA A 479 22.23 -16.26 1.12
C ALA A 479 21.88 -17.55 0.38
N HIS A 480 22.10 -18.72 0.99
CA HIS A 480 21.67 -20.01 0.45
C HIS A 480 20.17 -20.02 0.11
N ASP A 481 19.30 -19.69 1.06
CA ASP A 481 17.86 -19.70 0.83
C ASP A 481 17.43 -18.70 -0.26
N ARG A 482 18.10 -17.54 -0.36
CA ARG A 482 17.83 -16.54 -1.40
C ARG A 482 18.26 -17.03 -2.78
N ILE A 483 19.43 -17.62 -2.91
CA ILE A 483 19.87 -18.22 -4.16
C ILE A 483 18.86 -19.25 -4.66
N LEU A 484 18.33 -20.10 -3.77
CA LEU A 484 17.32 -21.09 -4.15
C LEU A 484 16.01 -20.45 -4.61
N LYS A 485 15.54 -19.40 -3.94
CA LYS A 485 14.34 -18.65 -4.35
C LYS A 485 14.52 -18.01 -5.74
N VAL A 486 15.67 -17.41 -5.97
CA VAL A 486 16.01 -16.79 -7.27
C VAL A 486 16.14 -17.87 -8.36
N ALA A 487 16.84 -18.98 -8.09
CA ALA A 487 16.97 -20.10 -9.03
C ALA A 487 15.59 -20.69 -9.40
N ARG A 488 14.67 -20.82 -8.42
CA ARG A 488 13.28 -21.25 -8.69
C ARG A 488 12.54 -20.27 -9.59
N THR A 489 12.78 -18.98 -9.43
CA THR A 489 12.17 -17.95 -10.28
C THR A 489 12.72 -18.02 -11.72
N ILE A 490 14.01 -18.24 -11.89
CA ILE A 490 14.63 -18.43 -13.20
C ILE A 490 14.04 -19.66 -13.90
N ALA A 491 13.89 -20.76 -13.16
CA ALA A 491 13.27 -21.97 -13.68
C ALA A 491 11.78 -21.77 -14.05
N ASP A 492 11.03 -20.96 -13.27
CA ASP A 492 9.64 -20.61 -13.58
C ASP A 492 9.53 -19.75 -14.86
N LEU A 493 10.50 -18.85 -15.10
CA LEU A 493 10.60 -18.06 -16.35
C LEU A 493 10.87 -18.93 -17.58
N GLU A 494 11.58 -20.04 -17.41
CA GLU A 494 11.86 -21.02 -18.46
C GLU A 494 10.77 -22.12 -18.56
N GLY A 495 9.76 -22.09 -17.66
CA GLY A 495 8.71 -23.12 -17.60
C GLY A 495 9.24 -24.49 -17.14
N ALA A 496 10.40 -24.53 -16.48
CA ALA A 496 11.02 -25.78 -16.02
C ALA A 496 10.44 -26.25 -14.69
N GLU A 497 10.13 -27.54 -14.59
CA GLU A 497 9.58 -28.15 -13.37
C GLU A 497 10.67 -28.30 -12.29
N HIS A 498 11.89 -28.69 -12.69
CA HIS A 498 13.01 -28.94 -11.79
C HIS A 498 14.10 -27.88 -11.93
N LEU A 499 14.86 -27.66 -10.84
CA LEU A 499 16.02 -26.79 -10.86
C LEU A 499 17.19 -27.47 -11.56
N THR A 500 17.84 -26.76 -12.50
CA THR A 500 19.04 -27.20 -13.21
C THR A 500 20.28 -26.47 -12.70
N VAL A 501 21.45 -26.99 -13.05
CA VAL A 501 22.75 -26.35 -12.78
C VAL A 501 22.82 -24.94 -13.38
N ALA A 502 22.20 -24.73 -14.55
CA ALA A 502 22.18 -23.43 -15.22
C ALA A 502 21.38 -22.39 -14.42
N HIS A 503 20.19 -22.76 -13.93
CA HIS A 503 19.37 -21.86 -13.09
C HIS A 503 20.10 -21.43 -11.82
N LEU A 504 20.81 -22.39 -11.20
CA LEU A 504 21.56 -22.14 -9.98
C LEU A 504 22.80 -21.28 -10.25
N ALA A 505 23.50 -21.52 -11.35
CA ALA A 505 24.67 -20.74 -11.75
C ALA A 505 24.29 -19.26 -12.00
N GLU A 506 23.18 -18.99 -12.71
CA GLU A 506 22.66 -17.62 -12.90
C GLU A 506 22.29 -16.98 -11.54
N ALA A 507 21.61 -17.70 -10.65
CA ALA A 507 21.24 -17.19 -9.34
C ALA A 507 22.46 -16.87 -8.46
N ILE A 508 23.52 -17.68 -8.50
CA ILE A 508 24.77 -17.44 -7.78
C ILE A 508 25.47 -16.19 -8.30
N GLN A 509 25.44 -15.93 -9.62
CA GLN A 509 26.04 -14.71 -10.20
C GLN A 509 25.46 -13.44 -9.62
N TYR A 510 24.17 -13.41 -9.24
CA TYR A 510 23.53 -12.27 -8.59
C TYR A 510 23.99 -12.02 -7.15
N ARG A 511 24.87 -12.87 -6.59
CA ARG A 511 25.46 -12.72 -5.26
C ARG A 511 26.99 -12.54 -5.27
N THR A 512 27.63 -12.51 -6.45
CA THR A 512 29.10 -12.38 -6.56
C THR A 512 29.66 -11.09 -5.97
N LEU A 513 28.87 -10.01 -5.93
CA LEU A 513 29.26 -8.74 -5.34
C LEU A 513 29.40 -8.81 -3.81
N ASP A 514 28.83 -9.82 -3.15
CA ASP A 514 28.95 -10.00 -1.70
C ASP A 514 30.42 -10.11 -1.25
N ARG A 515 31.28 -10.73 -2.05
CA ARG A 515 32.70 -10.87 -1.77
C ARG A 515 33.54 -9.65 -2.18
N SER A 516 33.24 -9.05 -3.32
CA SER A 516 34.11 -7.99 -3.89
C SER A 516 33.86 -6.61 -3.30
N TYR A 517 32.67 -6.39 -2.80
CA TYR A 517 32.22 -5.08 -2.29
C TYR A 517 32.08 -5.02 -0.77
N TRP A 518 31.72 -6.14 -0.11
CA TRP A 518 31.30 -6.12 1.29
C TRP A 518 32.30 -6.81 2.23
N ALA A 519 33.32 -7.51 1.69
CA ALA A 519 34.36 -8.23 2.47
C ALA A 519 35.50 -7.33 2.93
#